data_5d7fabccac648a21792c9c3d812c2903
#
_entry.id   5d7fabccac648a21792c9c3d812c2903
#
_cell.length_a   1.000
_cell.length_b   1.000
_cell.length_c   1.000
_cell.angle_alpha   90.00
_cell.angle_beta   90.00
_cell.angle_gamma   90.00
#
_symmetry.space_group_name_H-M   'P 1'
#
loop_
_entity.id
_entity.type
_entity.pdbx_description
1 polymer ?
#
loop_
_entity_poly.entity_id
_entity_poly.type
_entity_poly.pdbx_seq_one_letter_code
_entity_poly.pdbx_strand_id
1 'polypeptide(L)'
;RPTSFVYALHFYDLNVLFFKAYNGLSVNVQGLARGMFILCALYFGAHGVMRNYRHQISNLVRKGYQALGDVPVVVGEVGIPYDVNDSLRRTPGDYSVQRILLYALVSALEESLVSFTLWNYNPSNSTARGDVWNMEDFSIINLEAHASDLHNRLRDEPLYAGGRAMDAILRPYACKVAGVPLSTH
;
A
#
# COMPACT_ATOMS: atom_id res chain seq x y z
N ARG A 1 15.38 9.97 -26.73
CA ARG A 1 14.44 9.31 -25.81
C ARG A 1 13.66 8.23 -26.58
N PRO A 2 13.25 7.12 -25.95
CA PRO A 2 12.31 6.19 -26.57
C PRO A 2 11.04 6.92 -26.99
N THR A 3 10.42 6.47 -28.06
CA THR A 3 9.15 7.05 -28.57
C THR A 3 7.93 6.56 -27.79
N SER A 4 8.08 5.43 -27.07
CA SER A 4 7.02 4.86 -26.22
C SER A 4 7.65 4.33 -24.94
N PHE A 5 7.17 4.79 -23.80
CA PHE A 5 7.59 4.31 -22.48
C PHE A 5 6.50 4.60 -21.45
N VAL A 6 6.59 3.90 -20.32
CA VAL A 6 5.74 4.07 -19.15
C VAL A 6 6.61 4.58 -18.00
N TYR A 7 6.11 5.54 -17.26
CA TYR A 7 6.77 5.97 -16.03
C TYR A 7 6.34 5.03 -14.89
N ALA A 8 7.24 4.16 -14.46
CA ALA A 8 7.02 3.23 -13.37
C ALA A 8 7.73 3.76 -12.10
N LEU A 9 6.97 4.34 -11.20
CA LEU A 9 7.47 4.79 -9.90
C LEU A 9 7.19 3.73 -8.82
N HIS A 10 7.94 3.78 -7.70
CA HIS A 10 7.68 2.97 -6.50
C HIS A 10 7.30 3.88 -5.34
N PHE A 11 6.42 3.39 -4.47
CA PHE A 11 6.03 4.13 -3.27
C PHE A 11 5.96 3.22 -2.04
N TYR A 12 6.63 3.64 -0.98
CA TYR A 12 6.50 3.05 0.35
C TYR A 12 6.42 4.15 1.41
N ASP A 13 5.65 3.90 2.47
CA ASP A 13 5.76 4.70 3.68
C ASP A 13 7.10 4.37 4.36
N LEU A 14 8.06 5.27 4.22
CA LEU A 14 9.43 5.05 4.71
C LEU A 14 9.47 4.88 6.23
N ASN A 15 8.56 5.53 6.96
CA ASN A 15 8.48 5.37 8.41
C ASN A 15 8.05 3.94 8.78
N VAL A 16 6.97 3.46 8.14
CA VAL A 16 6.48 2.09 8.37
C VAL A 16 7.46 1.05 7.85
N LEU A 17 8.10 1.31 6.70
CA LEU A 17 9.07 0.40 6.09
C LEU A 17 10.27 0.15 7.00
N PHE A 18 10.89 1.24 7.52
CA PHE A 18 12.13 1.12 8.29
C PHE A 18 11.90 0.78 9.76
N PHE A 19 10.88 1.34 10.37
CA PHE A 19 10.64 1.13 11.81
C PHE A 19 9.65 -0.01 12.09
N LYS A 20 8.98 -0.53 11.06
CA LYS A 20 7.94 -1.56 11.21
C LYS A 20 6.90 -1.21 12.29
N ALA A 21 6.59 0.08 12.42
CA ALA A 21 5.74 0.62 13.47
C ALA A 21 4.73 1.63 12.94
N TYR A 22 3.48 1.49 13.40
CA TYR A 22 2.42 2.46 13.21
C TYR A 22 1.56 2.54 14.46
N ASN A 23 1.48 3.71 15.05
CA ASN A 23 0.71 4.00 16.28
C ASN A 23 -0.24 5.18 16.10
N GLY A 24 -0.77 5.34 14.89
CA GLY A 24 -1.67 6.43 14.54
C GLY A 24 -0.97 7.71 14.07
N LEU A 25 0.36 7.70 13.94
CA LEU A 25 1.14 8.79 13.36
C LEU A 25 1.74 8.34 12.02
N SER A 26 1.50 9.11 10.97
CA SER A 26 2.16 8.95 9.67
C SER A 26 2.97 10.22 9.36
N VAL A 27 4.18 10.05 8.85
CA VAL A 27 5.12 11.16 8.60
C VAL A 27 5.45 11.23 7.12
N ASN A 28 5.35 12.42 6.54
CA ASN A 28 5.83 12.67 5.19
C ASN A 28 7.35 12.85 5.17
N VAL A 29 8.08 11.75 5.27
CA VAL A 29 9.55 11.73 5.30
C VAL A 29 10.14 12.34 4.03
N GLN A 30 9.55 12.06 2.87
CA GLN A 30 10.01 12.65 1.59
C GLN A 30 9.80 14.17 1.54
N GLY A 31 8.72 14.66 2.15
CA GLY A 31 8.47 16.11 2.28
C GLY A 31 9.50 16.77 3.19
N LEU A 32 9.79 16.16 4.35
CA LEU A 32 10.82 16.64 5.27
C LEU A 32 12.21 16.72 4.60
N ALA A 33 12.59 15.67 3.89
CA ALA A 33 13.87 15.64 3.15
C ALA A 33 13.99 16.73 2.07
N ARG A 34 12.86 17.34 1.67
CA ARG A 34 12.79 18.44 0.69
C ARG A 34 12.48 19.79 1.32
N GLY A 35 12.63 19.92 2.64
CA GLY A 35 12.45 21.19 3.35
C GLY A 35 11.03 21.50 3.80
N MET A 36 10.11 20.54 3.79
CA MET A 36 8.78 20.73 4.37
C MET A 36 8.92 21.01 5.87
N PHE A 37 8.15 21.99 6.36
CA PHE A 37 8.11 22.27 7.79
C PHE A 37 7.54 21.08 8.56
N ILE A 38 8.15 20.71 9.67
CA ILE A 38 7.88 19.46 10.38
C ILE A 38 6.39 19.28 10.75
N LEU A 39 5.72 20.33 11.23
CA LEU A 39 4.31 20.22 11.59
C LEU A 39 3.40 19.96 10.39
N CYS A 40 3.81 20.36 9.18
CA CYS A 40 3.09 20.07 7.94
C CYS A 40 3.31 18.66 7.43
N ALA A 41 4.32 17.96 7.97
CA ALA A 41 4.64 16.60 7.60
C ALA A 41 4.00 15.53 8.50
N LEU A 42 3.30 15.95 9.57
CA LEU A 42 2.68 15.06 10.54
C LEU A 42 1.19 14.87 10.25
N TYR A 43 0.77 13.61 10.20
CA TYR A 43 -0.61 13.21 9.92
C TYR A 43 -1.07 12.22 10.97
N PHE A 44 -2.27 12.41 11.54
CA PHE A 44 -2.76 11.64 12.66
C PHE A 44 -3.99 10.81 12.31
N GLY A 45 -4.04 9.58 12.85
CA GLY A 45 -5.15 8.65 12.68
C GLY A 45 -5.27 8.06 11.27
N ALA A 46 -6.29 7.24 11.05
CA ALA A 46 -6.53 6.56 9.78
C ALA A 46 -6.74 7.55 8.61
N HIS A 47 -7.53 8.60 8.82
CA HIS A 47 -7.70 9.65 7.81
C HIS A 47 -6.41 10.44 7.55
N GLY A 48 -5.59 10.61 8.57
CA GLY A 48 -4.29 11.27 8.43
C GLY A 48 -3.36 10.48 7.52
N VAL A 49 -3.18 9.19 7.76
CA VAL A 49 -2.31 8.36 6.92
C VAL A 49 -2.80 8.32 5.47
N MET A 50 -4.11 8.22 5.24
CA MET A 50 -4.68 8.27 3.89
C MET A 50 -4.36 9.60 3.19
N ARG A 51 -4.53 10.73 3.86
CA ARG A 51 -4.17 12.06 3.33
C ARG A 51 -2.68 12.18 3.03
N ASN A 52 -1.81 11.62 3.90
CA ASN A 52 -0.38 11.62 3.68
C ASN A 52 0.00 10.82 2.42
N TYR A 53 -0.52 9.61 2.26
CA TYR A 53 -0.24 8.77 1.11
C TYR A 53 -0.74 9.41 -0.19
N ARG A 54 -1.98 9.92 -0.20
CA ARG A 54 -2.53 10.68 -1.32
C ARG A 54 -1.64 11.84 -1.71
N HIS A 55 -1.22 12.67 -0.73
CA HIS A 55 -0.35 13.81 -0.98
C HIS A 55 0.98 13.39 -1.62
N GLN A 56 1.62 12.35 -1.09
CA GLN A 56 2.90 11.87 -1.60
C GLN A 56 2.77 11.25 -3.00
N ILE A 57 1.81 10.36 -3.21
CA ILE A 57 1.59 9.68 -4.51
C ILE A 57 1.22 10.69 -5.59
N SER A 58 0.26 11.58 -5.33
CA SER A 58 -0.12 12.64 -6.28
C SER A 58 1.04 13.54 -6.63
N ASN A 59 1.92 13.87 -5.67
CA ASN A 59 3.12 14.64 -5.93
C ASN A 59 4.13 13.90 -6.82
N LEU A 60 4.31 12.60 -6.63
CA LEU A 60 5.20 11.78 -7.45
C LEU A 60 4.68 11.70 -8.90
N VAL A 61 3.38 11.44 -9.06
CA VAL A 61 2.72 11.39 -10.37
C VAL A 61 2.84 12.73 -11.09
N ARG A 62 2.50 13.83 -10.41
CA ARG A 62 2.61 15.19 -10.97
C ARG A 62 4.04 15.54 -11.41
N LYS A 63 5.04 15.16 -10.61
CA LYS A 63 6.45 15.36 -10.98
C LYS A 63 6.85 14.50 -12.18
N GLY A 64 6.32 13.31 -12.31
CA GLY A 64 6.49 12.47 -13.50
C GLY A 64 6.00 13.19 -14.75
N TYR A 65 4.77 13.68 -14.75
CA TYR A 65 4.22 14.46 -15.86
C TYR A 65 5.01 15.73 -16.16
N GLN A 66 5.46 16.46 -15.15
CA GLN A 66 6.28 17.66 -15.34
C GLN A 66 7.62 17.36 -16.01
N ALA A 67 8.24 16.21 -15.66
CA ALA A 67 9.55 15.85 -16.17
C ALA A 67 9.53 15.13 -17.53
N LEU A 68 8.49 14.34 -17.77
CA LEU A 68 8.44 13.39 -18.89
C LEU A 68 7.35 13.72 -19.92
N GLY A 69 6.43 14.61 -19.60
CA GLY A 69 5.26 14.92 -20.41
C GLY A 69 4.09 13.96 -20.13
N ASP A 70 3.12 13.95 -21.03
CA ASP A 70 1.92 13.10 -20.93
C ASP A 70 2.27 11.66 -21.31
N VAL A 71 2.75 10.91 -20.34
CA VAL A 71 3.11 9.50 -20.47
C VAL A 71 2.30 8.66 -19.49
N PRO A 72 1.97 7.40 -19.82
CA PRO A 72 1.31 6.51 -18.88
C PRO A 72 2.13 6.35 -17.58
N VAL A 73 1.45 6.39 -16.44
CA VAL A 73 2.06 6.22 -15.12
C VAL A 73 1.54 4.95 -14.48
N VAL A 74 2.45 4.16 -13.92
CA VAL A 74 2.16 2.98 -13.12
C VAL A 74 2.95 3.08 -11.83
N VAL A 75 2.32 2.86 -10.68
CA VAL A 75 3.05 2.59 -9.44
C VAL A 75 3.46 1.13 -9.50
N GLY A 76 4.67 0.88 -9.97
CA GLY A 76 5.18 -0.46 -10.29
C GLY A 76 5.49 -1.32 -9.07
N GLU A 77 5.59 -0.69 -7.90
CA GLU A 77 5.82 -1.39 -6.65
C GLU A 77 5.29 -0.56 -5.49
N VAL A 78 4.39 -1.16 -4.72
CA VAL A 78 3.77 -0.52 -3.56
C VAL A 78 3.22 -1.57 -2.60
N GLY A 79 3.39 -1.38 -1.28
CA GLY A 79 2.92 -2.32 -0.28
C GLY A 79 3.13 -1.82 1.14
N ILE A 80 2.71 -2.64 2.08
CA ILE A 80 2.95 -2.44 3.51
C ILE A 80 3.57 -3.69 4.13
N PRO A 81 4.43 -3.57 5.13
CA PRO A 81 4.92 -4.74 5.87
C PRO A 81 3.83 -5.33 6.76
N TYR A 82 3.65 -6.64 6.72
CA TYR A 82 2.68 -7.34 7.58
C TYR A 82 3.21 -7.56 9.00
N ASP A 83 4.52 -7.48 9.20
CA ASP A 83 5.15 -7.56 10.53
C ASP A 83 5.13 -6.21 11.30
N VAL A 84 4.37 -5.23 10.82
CA VAL A 84 4.18 -3.95 11.49
C VAL A 84 3.66 -4.13 12.92
N ASN A 85 4.27 -3.41 13.89
CA ASN A 85 3.99 -3.47 15.32
C ASN A 85 4.21 -4.86 15.96
N ASP A 86 4.82 -5.81 15.25
CA ASP A 86 4.89 -7.20 15.68
C ASP A 86 3.49 -7.78 16.06
N SER A 87 2.43 -7.23 15.42
CA SER A 87 1.04 -7.49 15.82
C SER A 87 0.65 -8.94 15.65
N LEU A 88 1.10 -9.58 14.55
CA LEU A 88 0.76 -10.97 14.25
C LEU A 88 1.39 -11.97 15.22
N ARG A 89 2.54 -11.63 15.83
CA ARG A 89 3.13 -12.46 16.89
C ARG A 89 2.41 -12.31 18.22
N ARG A 90 1.90 -11.09 18.49
CA ARG A 90 1.16 -10.80 19.73
C ARG A 90 -0.27 -11.31 19.68
N THR A 91 -0.93 -11.11 18.56
CA THR A 91 -2.33 -11.48 18.34
C THR A 91 -2.47 -12.08 16.93
N PRO A 92 -2.22 -13.38 16.79
CA PRO A 92 -2.37 -14.05 15.48
C PRO A 92 -3.76 -13.81 14.88
N GLY A 93 -3.80 -13.46 13.60
CA GLY A 93 -5.05 -13.16 12.88
C GLY A 93 -5.59 -11.74 13.05
N ASP A 94 -4.99 -10.90 13.87
CA ASP A 94 -5.35 -9.49 13.98
C ASP A 94 -4.57 -8.65 12.95
N TYR A 95 -5.21 -8.36 11.82
CA TYR A 95 -4.69 -7.51 10.76
C TYR A 95 -5.25 -6.07 10.81
N SER A 96 -5.71 -5.60 11.97
CA SER A 96 -6.36 -4.28 12.10
C SER A 96 -5.47 -3.14 11.64
N VAL A 97 -4.19 -3.16 12.01
CA VAL A 97 -3.21 -2.13 11.58
C VAL A 97 -2.92 -2.24 10.09
N GLN A 98 -2.70 -3.44 9.59
CA GLN A 98 -2.45 -3.69 8.17
C GLN A 98 -3.64 -3.24 7.31
N ARG A 99 -4.88 -3.47 7.76
CA ARG A 99 -6.10 -2.98 7.09
C ARG A 99 -6.12 -1.46 6.98
N ILE A 100 -5.82 -0.76 8.06
CA ILE A 100 -5.76 0.71 8.05
C ILE A 100 -4.75 1.21 7.01
N LEU A 101 -3.55 0.64 7.00
CA LEU A 101 -2.48 1.05 6.10
C LEU A 101 -2.78 0.67 4.65
N LEU A 102 -3.24 -0.55 4.39
CA LEU A 102 -3.62 -1.01 3.04
C LEU A 102 -4.81 -0.22 2.49
N TYR A 103 -5.85 -0.01 3.30
CA TYR A 103 -6.99 0.79 2.89
C TYR A 103 -6.57 2.22 2.52
N ALA A 104 -5.72 2.84 3.35
CA ALA A 104 -5.19 4.16 3.08
C ALA A 104 -4.37 4.20 1.78
N LEU A 105 -3.55 3.16 1.56
CA LEU A 105 -2.69 3.04 0.39
C LEU A 105 -3.51 2.89 -0.90
N VAL A 106 -4.41 1.90 -0.94
CA VAL A 106 -5.23 1.64 -2.13
C VAL A 106 -6.16 2.81 -2.43
N SER A 107 -6.75 3.45 -1.40
CA SER A 107 -7.55 4.67 -1.58
C SER A 107 -6.72 5.81 -2.20
N ALA A 108 -5.50 6.01 -1.75
CA ALA A 108 -4.63 7.07 -2.28
C ALA A 108 -4.22 6.81 -3.74
N LEU A 109 -4.01 5.55 -4.12
CA LEU A 109 -3.71 5.14 -5.49
C LEU A 109 -4.92 5.37 -6.42
N GLU A 110 -6.10 4.94 -5.99
CA GLU A 110 -7.35 5.14 -6.73
C GLU A 110 -7.65 6.63 -6.92
N GLU A 111 -7.58 7.44 -5.87
CA GLU A 111 -7.78 8.87 -5.96
C GLU A 111 -6.75 9.58 -6.85
N SER A 112 -5.57 8.99 -7.00
CA SER A 112 -4.52 9.49 -7.91
C SER A 112 -4.71 9.03 -9.35
N LEU A 113 -5.73 8.22 -9.64
CA LEU A 113 -6.08 7.67 -10.95
C LEU A 113 -4.89 6.98 -11.65
N VAL A 114 -4.11 6.23 -10.88
CA VAL A 114 -2.93 5.51 -11.39
C VAL A 114 -3.12 4.01 -11.31
N SER A 115 -2.59 3.31 -12.31
CA SER A 115 -2.42 1.85 -12.22
C SER A 115 -1.33 1.50 -11.23
N PHE A 116 -1.45 0.35 -10.57
CA PHE A 116 -0.45 -0.09 -9.62
C PHE A 116 -0.32 -1.61 -9.57
N THR A 117 0.81 -2.09 -9.06
CA THR A 117 1.03 -3.48 -8.69
C THR A 117 1.43 -3.57 -7.22
N LEU A 118 0.78 -4.48 -6.49
CA LEU A 118 1.09 -4.66 -5.07
C LEU A 118 2.38 -5.48 -4.91
N TRP A 119 3.27 -5.02 -4.07
CA TRP A 119 4.38 -5.76 -3.54
C TRP A 119 3.95 -6.41 -2.22
N ASN A 120 3.82 -7.77 -2.09
CA ASN A 120 4.05 -8.69 -3.19
C ASN A 120 3.09 -9.90 -3.12
N TYR A 121 3.24 -10.84 -4.00
CA TYR A 121 2.65 -12.18 -3.93
C TYR A 121 3.77 -13.20 -3.82
N ASN A 122 3.93 -13.83 -2.67
CA ASN A 122 4.93 -14.87 -2.42
C ASN A 122 4.27 -16.10 -1.77
N PRO A 123 4.04 -17.18 -2.52
CA PRO A 123 3.42 -18.40 -1.98
C PRO A 123 4.28 -19.12 -0.95
N SER A 124 5.57 -18.79 -0.84
CA SER A 124 6.49 -19.33 0.17
C SER A 124 6.55 -18.50 1.45
N ASN A 125 5.74 -17.42 1.53
CA ASN A 125 5.65 -16.63 2.76
C ASN A 125 5.18 -17.47 3.93
N SER A 126 5.80 -17.26 5.09
CA SER A 126 5.43 -17.92 6.34
C SER A 126 5.49 -16.96 7.52
N THR A 127 4.69 -17.23 8.55
CA THR A 127 4.65 -16.40 9.76
C THR A 127 6.01 -16.32 10.46
N ALA A 128 6.81 -17.38 10.36
CA ALA A 128 8.12 -17.45 11.01
C ALA A 128 9.23 -16.70 10.25
N ARG A 129 9.14 -16.65 8.90
CA ARG A 129 10.24 -16.20 8.05
C ARG A 129 9.90 -15.06 7.09
N GLY A 130 8.64 -14.61 7.09
CA GLY A 130 8.16 -13.63 6.11
C GLY A 130 8.33 -14.13 4.68
N ASP A 131 8.78 -13.26 3.80
CA ASP A 131 8.96 -13.54 2.37
C ASP A 131 10.23 -14.34 2.03
N VAL A 132 11.03 -14.70 3.03
CA VAL A 132 12.36 -15.36 2.87
C VAL A 132 13.30 -14.52 1.98
N TRP A 133 13.04 -13.24 1.88
CA TRP A 133 13.75 -12.27 1.09
C TRP A 133 13.95 -11.00 1.93
N ASN A 134 15.18 -10.55 2.05
CA ASN A 134 15.54 -9.24 2.62
C ASN A 134 14.93 -8.91 4.00
N MET A 135 14.59 -9.95 4.80
CA MET A 135 13.86 -9.83 6.06
C MET A 135 12.51 -9.10 5.93
N GLU A 136 11.88 -9.21 4.79
CA GLU A 136 10.60 -8.62 4.48
C GLU A 136 9.43 -9.57 4.78
N ASP A 137 8.27 -8.99 5.05
CA ASP A 137 6.99 -9.69 5.15
C ASP A 137 5.90 -8.83 4.50
N PHE A 138 5.87 -8.80 3.18
CA PHE A 138 4.95 -7.99 2.37
C PHE A 138 3.92 -8.80 1.62
N SER A 139 4.08 -10.13 1.56
CA SER A 139 3.16 -10.94 0.77
C SER A 139 1.71 -10.78 1.21
N ILE A 140 0.82 -10.55 0.24
CA ILE A 140 -0.63 -10.52 0.49
C ILE A 140 -1.21 -11.91 0.80
N ILE A 141 -0.39 -12.95 0.65
CA ILE A 141 -0.77 -14.34 0.95
C ILE A 141 0.20 -14.96 1.95
N ASN A 142 -0.35 -15.73 2.88
CA ASN A 142 0.38 -16.62 3.77
C ASN A 142 -0.50 -17.83 4.08
N LEU A 143 -0.15 -18.98 3.55
CA LEU A 143 -0.96 -20.19 3.67
C LEU A 143 -1.10 -20.69 5.12
N GLU A 144 -0.16 -20.36 6.00
CA GLU A 144 -0.25 -20.66 7.43
C GLU A 144 -1.27 -19.76 8.15
N ALA A 145 -1.50 -18.54 7.63
CA ALA A 145 -2.40 -17.56 8.23
C ALA A 145 -3.88 -17.75 7.87
N HIS A 146 -4.18 -18.62 6.92
CA HIS A 146 -5.52 -18.81 6.37
C HIS A 146 -6.60 -19.02 7.46
N ALA A 147 -6.31 -19.86 8.45
CA ALA A 147 -7.25 -20.17 9.52
C ALA A 147 -7.33 -19.09 10.61
N SER A 148 -6.43 -18.11 10.62
CA SER A 148 -6.26 -17.16 11.71
C SER A 148 -6.76 -15.74 11.41
N ASP A 149 -7.04 -15.39 10.16
CA ASP A 149 -7.60 -14.07 9.84
C ASP A 149 -9.11 -14.01 10.17
N LEU A 150 -9.40 -13.66 11.41
CA LEU A 150 -10.77 -13.62 11.95
C LEU A 150 -11.66 -12.56 11.27
N HIS A 151 -11.10 -11.56 10.62
CA HIS A 151 -11.82 -10.45 10.00
C HIS A 151 -12.01 -10.65 8.49
N ASN A 152 -11.33 -11.61 7.90
CA ASN A 152 -11.46 -11.87 6.47
C ASN A 152 -12.76 -12.61 6.18
N ARG A 153 -13.75 -11.91 5.66
CA ARG A 153 -15.05 -12.48 5.27
C ARG A 153 -14.96 -13.48 4.11
N LEU A 154 -13.85 -13.44 3.38
CA LEU A 154 -13.58 -14.29 2.22
C LEU A 154 -12.66 -15.48 2.57
N ARG A 155 -12.32 -15.67 3.84
CA ARG A 155 -11.40 -16.72 4.30
C ARG A 155 -11.81 -18.13 3.88
N ASP A 156 -13.13 -18.37 3.83
CA ASP A 156 -13.68 -19.70 3.51
C ASP A 156 -13.77 -19.94 1.99
N GLU A 157 -13.50 -18.92 1.17
CA GLU A 157 -13.47 -19.05 -0.28
C GLU A 157 -12.09 -19.58 -0.73
N PRO A 158 -12.04 -20.71 -1.45
CA PRO A 158 -10.76 -21.33 -1.86
C PRO A 158 -9.84 -20.39 -2.64
N LEU A 159 -10.41 -19.47 -3.42
CA LEU A 159 -9.65 -18.48 -4.20
C LEU A 159 -8.85 -17.51 -3.32
N TYR A 160 -9.32 -17.25 -2.10
CA TYR A 160 -8.70 -16.29 -1.18
C TYR A 160 -8.01 -16.98 -0.01
N ALA A 161 -7.83 -18.31 -0.11
CA ALA A 161 -7.15 -19.09 0.91
C ALA A 161 -5.74 -18.54 1.17
N GLY A 162 -5.44 -18.25 2.42
CA GLY A 162 -4.18 -17.64 2.85
C GLY A 162 -4.08 -16.13 2.63
N GLY A 163 -5.13 -15.48 2.10
CA GLY A 163 -5.15 -14.03 1.91
C GLY A 163 -5.11 -13.27 3.23
N ARG A 164 -4.28 -12.22 3.30
CA ARG A 164 -4.11 -11.37 4.49
C ARG A 164 -4.70 -9.99 4.26
N ALA A 165 -5.62 -9.54 5.12
CA ALA A 165 -6.30 -8.25 5.04
C ALA A 165 -6.93 -7.98 3.65
N MET A 166 -7.48 -9.03 3.02
CA MET A 166 -8.00 -8.99 1.64
C MET A 166 -9.14 -8.00 1.49
N ASP A 167 -9.94 -7.79 2.51
CA ASP A 167 -11.05 -6.84 2.55
C ASP A 167 -10.62 -5.37 2.37
N ALA A 168 -9.36 -5.05 2.64
CA ALA A 168 -8.80 -3.73 2.35
C ALA A 168 -8.36 -3.56 0.88
N ILE A 169 -8.14 -4.66 0.17
CA ILE A 169 -7.63 -4.69 -1.21
C ILE A 169 -8.76 -4.94 -2.20
N LEU A 170 -9.64 -5.92 -1.88
CA LEU A 170 -10.74 -6.33 -2.75
C LEU A 170 -11.91 -5.37 -2.60
N ARG A 171 -12.01 -4.44 -3.52
CA ARG A 171 -13.03 -3.40 -3.55
C ARG A 171 -13.67 -3.31 -4.93
N PRO A 172 -14.93 -2.83 -5.03
CA PRO A 172 -15.52 -2.53 -6.33
C PRO A 172 -14.65 -1.52 -7.08
N TYR A 173 -14.41 -1.76 -8.36
CA TYR A 173 -13.67 -0.86 -9.22
C TYR A 173 -14.30 -0.83 -10.61
N ALA A 174 -14.13 0.28 -11.32
CA ALA A 174 -14.56 0.41 -12.71
C ALA A 174 -13.50 -0.24 -13.62
N CYS A 175 -13.79 -1.45 -14.10
CA CYS A 175 -12.86 -2.16 -14.98
C CYS A 175 -12.74 -1.55 -16.38
N LYS A 176 -13.74 -0.77 -16.80
CA LYS A 176 -13.75 -0.01 -18.06
C LYS A 176 -14.52 1.29 -17.86
N VAL A 177 -13.98 2.38 -18.38
CA VAL A 177 -14.58 3.71 -18.32
C VAL A 177 -14.68 4.27 -19.74
N ALA A 178 -15.87 4.74 -20.13
CA ALA A 178 -16.07 5.47 -21.37
C ALA A 178 -15.81 6.96 -21.12
N GLY A 179 -14.62 7.44 -21.47
CA GLY A 179 -14.18 8.81 -21.24
C GLY A 179 -12.94 8.89 -20.35
N VAL A 180 -12.67 10.08 -19.84
CA VAL A 180 -11.55 10.34 -18.93
C VAL A 180 -12.09 10.37 -17.50
N PRO A 181 -11.67 9.46 -16.61
CA PRO A 181 -12.06 9.51 -15.19
C PRO A 181 -11.47 10.77 -14.54
N LEU A 182 -12.30 11.47 -13.75
CA LEU A 182 -11.88 12.65 -13.01
C LEU A 182 -11.67 12.34 -11.51
N SER A 183 -12.38 11.33 -11.01
CA SER A 183 -12.24 10.83 -9.65
C SER A 183 -12.83 9.42 -9.54
N THR A 184 -12.41 8.68 -8.52
CA THR A 184 -13.02 7.43 -8.07
C THR A 184 -13.43 7.60 -6.60
N HIS A 185 -14.71 7.42 -6.32
CA HIS A 185 -15.27 7.47 -4.95
C HIS A 185 -16.16 6.27 -4.71
#